data_fc9f5e2129b39bfd948ea51c52c20de7
#
_entry.id   fc9f5e2129b39bfd948ea51c52c20de7
#
_cell.length_a   1.000
_cell.length_b   1.000
_cell.length_c   1.000
_cell.angle_alpha   90.00
_cell.angle_beta   90.00
_cell.angle_gamma   90.00
#
_symmetry.space_group_name_H-M   'P 1'
#
loop_
_entity.id
_entity.type
_entity.pdbx_description
1 polymer ?
#
loop_
_entity_poly.entity_id
_entity_poly.type
_entity_poly.pdbx_seq_one_letter_code
_entity_poly.pdbx_strand_id
1 'polypeptide(L)'
;MQPPRKLNLIELICGSVAILWKEWPKDMELSKVEHGGFVLKGKCPYCGNQAAFPTVTDPYREGSGNEQRLIAVARCIACEEYILALLRIEERFGWIYDCHYPLDKPNDTLSEDIPLEIRSDFKEAMRAEWIKAYKATVLMCRRSLQTSCDMEKALGNDLYNQIDDLAAKQKITAPLKEMAHRIRLLGKKGAHGDYSDIDDTITPKDAADAIQFMKHYLEHVYVLPAALAASSVSARKKRP
;
A
#
# COMPACT_ATOMS: atom_id res chain seq x y z
N MET A 1 26.42 35.06 1.53
CA MET A 1 26.05 33.73 2.08
C MET A 1 24.67 33.89 2.68
N GLN A 2 23.65 33.34 2.04
CA GLN A 2 22.30 33.27 2.63
C GLN A 2 22.29 32.16 3.69
N PRO A 3 21.65 32.35 4.86
CA PRO A 3 21.54 31.30 5.87
C PRO A 3 20.74 30.13 5.29
N PRO A 4 21.05 28.89 5.69
CA PRO A 4 20.32 27.71 5.21
C PRO A 4 18.84 27.85 5.58
N ARG A 5 17.94 27.63 4.60
CA ARG A 5 16.49 27.54 4.83
C ARG A 5 16.27 26.51 5.95
N LYS A 6 15.66 26.94 7.05
CA LYS A 6 15.12 26.00 8.03
C LYS A 6 14.03 25.20 7.32
N LEU A 7 14.29 23.94 7.01
CA LEU A 7 13.27 23.01 6.53
C LEU A 7 12.18 22.95 7.59
N ASN A 8 10.98 23.28 7.20
CA ASN A 8 9.80 23.22 8.05
C ASN A 8 9.49 21.75 8.36
N LEU A 9 9.09 21.44 9.60
CA LEU A 9 8.78 20.07 10.04
C LEU A 9 7.75 19.39 9.08
N ILE A 10 6.86 20.19 8.48
CA ILE A 10 5.86 19.76 7.50
C ILE A 10 6.49 19.42 6.13
N GLU A 11 7.53 20.16 5.69
CA GLU A 11 8.26 19.82 4.46
C GLU A 11 9.02 18.48 4.62
N LEU A 12 9.47 18.15 5.82
CA LEU A 12 10.09 16.85 6.14
C LEU A 12 9.06 15.70 6.19
N ILE A 13 7.86 15.97 6.70
CA ILE A 13 6.80 14.94 6.86
C ILE A 13 5.92 14.85 5.62
N CYS A 14 5.60 15.98 4.97
CA CYS A 14 4.67 16.09 3.84
C CYS A 14 5.34 16.40 2.49
N GLY A 15 6.64 16.68 2.41
CA GLY A 15 7.36 17.04 1.18
C GLY A 15 7.27 15.98 0.06
N SER A 16 6.94 14.74 0.41
CA SER A 16 6.62 13.68 -0.53
C SER A 16 5.11 13.48 -0.77
N VAL A 17 4.24 14.19 -0.06
CA VAL A 17 2.78 13.99 -0.04
C VAL A 17 2.04 14.91 -1.02
N ALA A 18 2.68 15.97 -1.52
CA ALA A 18 2.05 16.98 -2.40
C ALA A 18 1.48 16.41 -3.72
N ILE A 19 1.86 15.21 -4.13
CA ILE A 19 1.44 14.60 -5.40
C ILE A 19 0.18 13.70 -5.24
N LEU A 20 -0.22 13.33 -4.01
CA LEU A 20 -1.32 12.38 -3.75
C LEU A 20 -2.63 13.03 -3.26
N TRP A 21 -2.78 14.35 -3.39
CA TRP A 21 -3.89 15.13 -2.81
C TRP A 21 -5.29 14.89 -3.40
N LYS A 22 -5.46 14.01 -4.36
CA LYS A 22 -6.77 13.79 -5.03
C LYS A 22 -7.60 12.61 -4.52
N GLU A 23 -7.02 11.66 -3.76
CA GLU A 23 -7.71 10.42 -3.37
C GLU A 23 -7.43 10.01 -1.92
N TRP A 24 -7.64 10.94 -0.97
CA TRP A 24 -7.45 10.61 0.44
C TRP A 24 -8.76 10.08 1.05
N PRO A 25 -8.69 9.05 1.95
CA PRO A 25 -9.89 8.52 2.58
C PRO A 25 -10.60 9.62 3.39
N LYS A 26 -11.87 9.86 3.05
CA LYS A 26 -12.75 10.82 3.74
C LYS A 26 -13.34 10.27 5.04
N ASP A 27 -12.71 9.30 5.63
CA ASP A 27 -13.32 8.39 6.59
C ASP A 27 -13.09 8.78 8.05
N MET A 28 -12.51 9.96 8.34
CA MET A 28 -12.41 10.48 9.69
C MET A 28 -13.33 11.69 9.91
N GLU A 29 -14.23 11.57 10.89
CA GLU A 29 -15.08 12.65 11.36
C GLU A 29 -14.41 13.42 12.49
N LEU A 30 -14.52 14.74 12.44
CA LEU A 30 -14.00 15.66 13.46
C LEU A 30 -15.14 16.15 14.36
N SER A 31 -14.99 16.01 15.68
CA SER A 31 -15.86 16.65 16.67
C SER A 31 -15.05 17.53 17.63
N LYS A 32 -15.57 18.72 17.95
CA LYS A 32 -14.93 19.60 18.93
C LYS A 32 -15.17 19.09 20.35
N VAL A 33 -14.17 19.22 21.20
CA VAL A 33 -14.23 18.98 22.63
C VAL A 33 -14.05 20.33 23.37
N GLU A 34 -14.70 20.49 24.50
CA GLU A 34 -14.46 21.64 25.40
C GLU A 34 -12.98 21.67 25.83
N HIS A 35 -12.41 22.88 25.94
CA HIS A 35 -10.99 23.13 26.26
C HIS A 35 -9.96 23.08 25.12
N GLY A 36 -10.38 23.30 23.85
CA GLY A 36 -9.45 23.51 22.75
C GLY A 36 -8.94 22.23 22.07
N GLY A 37 -9.25 21.05 22.62
CA GLY A 37 -8.99 19.76 21.97
C GLY A 37 -10.05 19.39 20.94
N PHE A 38 -9.84 18.28 20.25
CA PHE A 38 -10.82 17.67 19.35
C PHE A 38 -10.78 16.14 19.45
N VAL A 39 -11.82 15.51 18.94
CA VAL A 39 -11.88 14.06 18.79
C VAL A 39 -12.03 13.74 17.30
N LEU A 40 -11.12 12.93 16.79
CA LEU A 40 -11.27 12.30 15.48
C LEU A 40 -12.00 10.96 15.68
N LYS A 41 -12.81 10.58 14.69
CA LYS A 41 -13.46 9.26 14.65
C LYS A 41 -13.18 8.64 13.29
N GLY A 42 -12.69 7.41 13.30
CA GLY A 42 -12.37 6.71 12.07
C GLY A 42 -11.67 5.38 12.32
N LYS A 43 -11.17 4.78 11.26
CA LYS A 43 -10.44 3.53 11.34
C LYS A 43 -9.04 3.74 11.92
N CYS A 44 -8.67 2.93 12.90
CA CYS A 44 -7.34 3.00 13.50
C CYS A 44 -6.28 2.37 12.61
N PRO A 45 -5.15 3.07 12.30
CA PRO A 45 -4.08 2.51 11.50
C PRO A 45 -3.34 1.35 12.18
N TYR A 46 -3.45 1.23 13.51
CA TYR A 46 -2.78 0.17 14.26
C TYR A 46 -3.65 -1.07 14.45
N CYS A 47 -4.85 -0.91 15.01
CA CYS A 47 -5.72 -2.06 15.33
C CYS A 47 -6.78 -2.36 14.26
N GLY A 48 -6.99 -1.46 13.29
CA GLY A 48 -7.98 -1.63 12.22
C GLY A 48 -9.45 -1.40 12.65
N ASN A 49 -9.71 -1.16 13.93
CA ASN A 49 -11.07 -0.94 14.44
C ASN A 49 -11.54 0.50 14.18
N GLN A 50 -12.85 0.68 14.03
CA GLN A 50 -13.47 2.00 14.13
C GLN A 50 -13.35 2.48 15.58
N ALA A 51 -12.73 3.64 15.78
CA ALA A 51 -12.42 4.16 17.10
C ALA A 51 -12.51 5.68 17.16
N ALA A 52 -12.58 6.21 18.38
CA ALA A 52 -12.38 7.64 18.64
C ALA A 52 -10.92 7.90 19.04
N PHE A 53 -10.44 9.07 18.69
CA PHE A 53 -9.07 9.53 18.94
C PHE A 53 -9.13 10.93 19.59
N PRO A 54 -9.34 11.02 20.89
CA PRO A 54 -9.21 12.28 21.61
C PRO A 54 -7.78 12.79 21.52
N THR A 55 -7.61 14.11 21.35
CA THR A 55 -6.28 14.74 21.45
C THR A 55 -5.77 14.62 22.88
N VAL A 56 -4.48 14.32 23.01
CA VAL A 56 -3.77 14.21 24.30
C VAL A 56 -2.81 15.37 24.51
N THR A 57 -2.65 16.23 23.53
CA THR A 57 -1.90 17.48 23.58
C THR A 57 -2.75 18.63 23.07
N ASP A 58 -2.44 19.84 23.51
CA ASP A 58 -2.97 21.04 22.86
C ASP A 58 -2.53 21.07 21.40
N PRO A 59 -3.45 21.35 20.46
CA PRO A 59 -3.09 21.42 19.05
C PRO A 59 -2.14 22.57 18.77
N TYR A 60 -1.01 22.27 18.13
CA TYR A 60 -0.08 23.28 17.63
C TYR A 60 -0.64 23.89 16.35
N ARG A 61 -0.66 25.23 16.30
CA ARG A 61 -1.10 26.00 15.14
C ARG A 61 0.12 26.47 14.33
N GLU A 62 0.08 26.23 13.03
CA GLU A 62 1.08 26.69 12.08
C GLU A 62 0.42 27.46 10.94
N GLY A 63 1.12 28.49 10.43
CA GLY A 63 0.63 29.30 9.33
C GLY A 63 -0.32 30.42 9.75
N SER A 64 -0.86 31.15 8.76
CA SER A 64 -1.78 32.27 8.96
C SER A 64 -2.86 32.29 7.85
N GLY A 65 -4.01 32.92 8.14
CA GLY A 65 -5.11 33.00 7.18
C GLY A 65 -5.62 31.63 6.76
N ASN A 66 -5.87 31.44 5.47
CA ASN A 66 -6.40 30.20 4.90
C ASN A 66 -5.37 29.07 4.77
N GLU A 67 -4.10 29.34 5.07
CA GLU A 67 -3.04 28.32 5.09
C GLU A 67 -2.76 27.77 6.50
N GLN A 68 -3.62 28.06 7.45
CA GLN A 68 -3.46 27.53 8.81
C GLN A 68 -3.62 26.02 8.85
N ARG A 69 -2.75 25.41 9.67
CA ARG A 69 -2.81 23.97 10.00
C ARG A 69 -2.83 23.77 11.50
N LEU A 70 -3.50 22.71 11.93
CA LEU A 70 -3.39 22.20 13.30
C LEU A 70 -2.67 20.86 13.26
N ILE A 71 -1.75 20.69 14.20
CA ILE A 71 -1.02 19.46 14.41
C ILE A 71 -1.28 19.04 15.86
N ALA A 72 -1.75 17.83 16.06
CA ALA A 72 -2.01 17.32 17.39
C ALA A 72 -1.71 15.83 17.50
N VAL A 73 -1.31 15.40 18.70
CA VAL A 73 -1.23 14.00 19.04
C VAL A 73 -2.59 13.55 19.56
N ALA A 74 -3.12 12.47 19.00
CA ALA A 74 -4.38 11.87 19.43
C ALA A 74 -4.19 10.37 19.73
N ARG A 75 -4.96 9.82 20.66
CA ARG A 75 -4.82 8.44 21.13
C ARG A 75 -6.05 7.62 20.78
N CYS A 76 -5.83 6.45 20.19
CA CYS A 76 -6.90 5.49 19.93
C CYS A 76 -7.47 4.96 21.27
N ILE A 77 -8.78 5.03 21.46
CA ILE A 77 -9.42 4.49 22.68
C ILE A 77 -9.48 2.96 22.73
N ALA A 78 -9.30 2.29 21.59
CA ALA A 78 -9.39 0.82 21.49
C ALA A 78 -8.06 0.09 21.72
N CYS A 79 -6.94 0.62 21.20
CA CYS A 79 -5.63 -0.01 21.35
C CYS A 79 -4.59 0.87 22.05
N GLU A 80 -4.98 2.07 22.43
CA GLU A 80 -4.17 3.05 23.16
C GLU A 80 -2.96 3.60 22.40
N GLU A 81 -2.80 3.25 21.14
CA GLU A 81 -1.73 3.76 20.28
C GLU A 81 -1.98 5.21 19.86
N TYR A 82 -0.90 5.91 19.57
CA TYR A 82 -0.93 7.34 19.27
C TYR A 82 -0.79 7.60 17.76
N ILE A 83 -1.53 8.60 17.29
CA ILE A 83 -1.40 9.15 15.94
C ILE A 83 -1.04 10.63 16.00
N LEU A 84 -0.27 11.10 15.04
CA LEU A 84 -0.10 12.53 14.77
C LEU A 84 -1.16 12.93 13.76
N ALA A 85 -2.13 13.73 14.17
CA ALA A 85 -3.21 14.19 13.33
C ALA A 85 -2.90 15.59 12.79
N LEU A 86 -3.15 15.79 11.49
CA LEU A 86 -3.04 17.07 10.80
C LEU A 86 -4.43 17.50 10.34
N LEU A 87 -4.77 18.76 10.61
CA LEU A 87 -5.98 19.39 10.14
C LEU A 87 -5.63 20.67 9.38
N ARG A 88 -6.44 21.01 8.40
CA ARG A 88 -6.35 22.29 7.68
C ARG A 88 -7.62 23.10 7.87
N ILE A 89 -7.51 24.41 7.70
CA ILE A 89 -8.69 25.27 7.68
C ILE A 89 -9.29 25.33 6.28
N GLU A 90 -10.61 25.30 6.21
CA GLU A 90 -11.36 25.52 4.98
C GLU A 90 -12.42 26.60 5.25
N GLU A 91 -12.50 27.62 4.42
CA GLU A 91 -13.34 28.82 4.64
C GLU A 91 -14.80 28.48 4.93
N ARG A 92 -15.33 27.45 4.29
CA ARG A 92 -16.74 27.04 4.39
C ARG A 92 -17.05 26.16 5.59
N PHE A 93 -16.09 25.33 6.01
CA PHE A 93 -16.31 24.26 6.99
C PHE A 93 -15.50 24.42 8.28
N GLY A 94 -14.58 25.40 8.33
CA GLY A 94 -13.64 25.56 9.43
C GLY A 94 -12.53 24.50 9.40
N TRP A 95 -12.17 23.97 10.56
CA TRP A 95 -11.15 22.93 10.65
C TRP A 95 -11.68 21.62 10.11
N ILE A 96 -10.97 21.05 9.14
CA ILE A 96 -11.25 19.72 8.58
C ILE A 96 -10.02 18.83 8.74
N TYR A 97 -10.28 17.55 8.91
CA TYR A 97 -9.23 16.53 8.92
C TYR A 97 -8.51 16.52 7.56
N ASP A 98 -7.18 16.47 7.61
CA ASP A 98 -6.32 16.39 6.43
C ASP A 98 -5.68 15.01 6.32
N CYS A 99 -4.87 14.64 7.30
CA CYS A 99 -4.23 13.34 7.35
C CYS A 99 -3.76 12.99 8.79
N HIS A 100 -3.29 11.78 8.96
CA HIS A 100 -2.63 11.35 10.20
C HIS A 100 -1.38 10.51 9.90
N TYR A 101 -0.54 10.37 10.92
CA TYR A 101 0.65 9.52 10.84
C TYR A 101 0.70 8.60 12.09
N PRO A 102 0.97 7.29 11.94
CA PRO A 102 1.23 6.62 10.66
C PRO A 102 0.00 6.56 9.76
N LEU A 103 0.24 6.46 8.48
CA LEU A 103 -0.81 6.24 7.48
C LEU A 103 -1.49 4.88 7.73
N ASP A 104 -2.74 4.74 7.28
CA ASP A 104 -3.46 3.47 7.37
C ASP A 104 -2.64 2.33 6.78
N LYS A 105 -2.57 1.22 7.51
CA LYS A 105 -1.92 0.01 6.97
C LYS A 105 -2.69 -0.45 5.74
N PRO A 106 -1.98 -0.87 4.69
CA PRO A 106 -2.64 -1.47 3.54
C PRO A 106 -3.45 -2.69 4.01
N ASN A 107 -4.60 -2.89 3.39
CA ASN A 107 -5.31 -4.15 3.55
C ASN A 107 -4.46 -5.26 2.91
N ASP A 108 -3.71 -5.97 3.73
CA ASP A 108 -2.80 -7.05 3.33
C ASP A 108 -3.43 -8.43 3.52
N THR A 109 -4.77 -8.49 3.64
CA THR A 109 -5.51 -9.75 3.70
C THR A 109 -5.44 -10.45 2.35
N LEU A 110 -4.79 -11.60 2.32
CA LEU A 110 -4.67 -12.47 1.16
C LEU A 110 -5.33 -13.80 1.45
N SER A 111 -5.90 -14.45 0.41
CA SER A 111 -6.51 -15.77 0.54
C SER A 111 -5.51 -16.80 1.07
N GLU A 112 -6.00 -17.72 1.90
CA GLU A 112 -5.21 -18.85 2.41
C GLU A 112 -4.88 -19.87 1.33
N ASP A 113 -5.58 -19.85 0.20
CA ASP A 113 -5.27 -20.69 -0.97
C ASP A 113 -3.91 -20.34 -1.61
N ILE A 114 -3.40 -19.14 -1.36
CA ILE A 114 -2.07 -18.72 -1.81
C ILE A 114 -1.03 -19.28 -0.82
N PRO A 115 0.01 -20.00 -1.27
CA PRO A 115 1.07 -20.50 -0.40
C PRO A 115 1.70 -19.44 0.51
N LEU A 116 2.06 -19.83 1.73
CA LEU A 116 2.51 -18.93 2.78
C LEU A 116 3.72 -18.08 2.36
N GLU A 117 4.68 -18.71 1.68
CA GLU A 117 5.92 -18.05 1.24
C GLU A 117 5.62 -16.94 0.23
N ILE A 118 4.73 -17.20 -0.73
CA ILE A 118 4.29 -16.21 -1.73
C ILE A 118 3.52 -15.10 -1.04
N ARG A 119 2.62 -15.44 -0.10
CA ARG A 119 1.88 -14.44 0.70
C ARG A 119 2.82 -13.54 1.49
N SER A 120 3.87 -14.11 2.07
CA SER A 120 4.86 -13.35 2.84
C SER A 120 5.58 -12.34 1.96
N ASP A 121 6.14 -12.77 0.84
CA ASP A 121 6.84 -11.91 -0.12
C ASP A 121 5.91 -10.81 -0.67
N PHE A 122 4.67 -11.16 -1.00
CA PHE A 122 3.74 -10.18 -1.54
C PHE A 122 3.23 -9.17 -0.48
N LYS A 123 3.06 -9.60 0.77
CA LYS A 123 2.77 -8.67 1.88
C LYS A 123 3.90 -7.68 2.10
N GLU A 124 5.16 -8.09 1.96
CA GLU A 124 6.30 -7.17 2.01
C GLU A 124 6.27 -6.18 0.84
N ALA A 125 5.90 -6.62 -0.37
CA ALA A 125 5.70 -5.71 -1.50
C ALA A 125 4.64 -4.64 -1.22
N MET A 126 3.48 -5.04 -0.68
CA MET A 126 2.40 -4.10 -0.33
C MET A 126 2.81 -3.12 0.78
N ARG A 127 3.59 -3.58 1.76
CA ARG A 127 4.13 -2.71 2.81
C ARG A 127 5.16 -1.72 2.27
N ALA A 128 6.03 -2.17 1.35
CA ALA A 128 7.00 -1.32 0.68
C ALA A 128 6.30 -0.24 -0.17
N GLU A 129 5.23 -0.59 -0.87
CA GLU A 129 4.42 0.36 -1.64
C GLU A 129 3.77 1.41 -0.72
N TRP A 130 3.20 0.97 0.41
CA TRP A 130 2.58 1.84 1.39
C TRP A 130 3.53 2.90 1.96
N ILE A 131 4.79 2.54 2.26
CA ILE A 131 5.82 3.49 2.69
C ILE A 131 6.53 4.20 1.52
N LYS A 132 6.02 4.03 0.29
CA LYS A 132 6.55 4.64 -0.94
C LYS A 132 7.98 4.21 -1.30
N ALA A 133 8.39 3.04 -0.84
CA ALA A 133 9.67 2.42 -1.20
C ALA A 133 9.54 1.67 -2.55
N TYR A 134 9.30 2.40 -3.64
CA TYR A 134 8.87 1.86 -4.94
C TYR A 134 9.86 0.84 -5.53
N LYS A 135 11.17 1.04 -5.38
CA LYS A 135 12.17 0.05 -5.79
C LYS A 135 12.00 -1.26 -5.03
N ALA A 136 11.83 -1.21 -3.71
CA ALA A 136 11.59 -2.39 -2.89
C ALA A 136 10.27 -3.08 -3.27
N THR A 137 9.23 -2.31 -3.59
CA THR A 137 7.94 -2.85 -4.07
C THR A 137 8.12 -3.75 -5.28
N VAL A 138 8.75 -3.26 -6.35
CA VAL A 138 8.93 -4.05 -7.59
C VAL A 138 9.87 -5.23 -7.40
N LEU A 139 10.88 -5.11 -6.53
CA LEU A 139 11.77 -6.21 -6.17
C LEU A 139 11.01 -7.33 -5.45
N MET A 140 10.16 -6.99 -4.48
CA MET A 140 9.36 -7.96 -3.74
C MET A 140 8.24 -8.57 -4.59
N CYS A 141 7.62 -7.80 -5.50
CA CYS A 141 6.72 -8.36 -6.52
C CYS A 141 7.43 -9.38 -7.42
N ARG A 142 8.63 -9.06 -7.90
CA ARG A 142 9.44 -10.00 -8.68
C ARG A 142 9.80 -11.25 -7.88
N ARG A 143 10.17 -11.12 -6.60
CA ARG A 143 10.47 -12.24 -5.72
C ARG A 143 9.24 -13.13 -5.54
N SER A 144 8.08 -12.56 -5.22
CA SER A 144 6.81 -13.28 -5.11
C SER A 144 6.47 -14.05 -6.39
N LEU A 145 6.68 -13.45 -7.57
CA LEU A 145 6.51 -14.10 -8.86
C LEU A 145 7.49 -15.27 -9.05
N GLN A 146 8.77 -15.09 -8.69
CA GLN A 146 9.78 -16.15 -8.75
C GLN A 146 9.40 -17.32 -7.85
N THR A 147 9.04 -17.06 -6.59
CA THR A 147 8.60 -18.07 -5.63
C THR A 147 7.38 -18.85 -6.18
N SER A 148 6.45 -18.14 -6.83
CA SER A 148 5.29 -18.77 -7.48
C SER A 148 5.70 -19.70 -8.63
N CYS A 149 6.61 -19.26 -9.52
CA CYS A 149 7.11 -20.10 -10.61
C CYS A 149 7.78 -21.37 -10.08
N ASP A 150 8.57 -21.26 -9.03
CA ASP A 150 9.27 -22.42 -8.40
C ASP A 150 8.26 -23.39 -7.77
N MET A 151 7.23 -22.90 -7.08
CA MET A 151 6.17 -23.73 -6.47
C MET A 151 5.31 -24.45 -7.53
N GLU A 152 5.01 -23.77 -8.64
CA GLU A 152 4.33 -24.37 -9.79
C GLU A 152 5.22 -25.30 -10.61
N LYS A 153 6.48 -25.49 -10.19
CA LYS A 153 7.47 -26.34 -10.87
C LYS A 153 7.65 -25.96 -12.33
N ALA A 154 7.72 -24.66 -12.57
CA ALA A 154 7.98 -24.11 -13.89
C ALA A 154 9.40 -24.51 -14.34
N LEU A 155 9.52 -24.95 -15.58
CA LEU A 155 10.80 -25.36 -16.18
C LEU A 155 11.53 -24.12 -16.72
N GLY A 156 12.84 -24.10 -16.52
CA GLY A 156 13.72 -23.02 -17.03
C GLY A 156 14.79 -22.66 -16.02
N ASN A 157 15.91 -22.16 -16.53
CA ASN A 157 17.06 -21.77 -15.72
C ASN A 157 16.97 -20.34 -15.17
N ASP A 158 15.97 -19.60 -15.60
CA ASP A 158 15.73 -18.23 -15.19
C ASP A 158 14.22 -17.90 -15.18
N LEU A 159 13.86 -16.79 -14.55
CA LEU A 159 12.48 -16.34 -14.46
C LEU A 159 11.81 -16.09 -15.83
N TYR A 160 12.60 -15.75 -16.87
CA TYR A 160 12.05 -15.57 -18.21
C TYR A 160 11.48 -16.90 -18.75
N ASN A 161 12.31 -17.95 -18.76
CA ASN A 161 11.92 -19.28 -19.24
C ASN A 161 10.83 -19.91 -18.38
N GLN A 162 10.86 -19.70 -17.05
CA GLN A 162 9.81 -20.18 -16.15
C GLN A 162 8.45 -19.56 -16.43
N ILE A 163 8.38 -18.23 -16.71
CA ILE A 163 7.14 -17.55 -17.11
C ILE A 163 6.61 -18.13 -18.43
N ASP A 164 7.50 -18.37 -19.39
CA ASP A 164 7.15 -18.95 -20.69
C ASP A 164 6.60 -20.36 -20.54
N ASP A 165 7.19 -21.18 -19.68
CA ASP A 165 6.73 -22.55 -19.39
C ASP A 165 5.35 -22.55 -18.74
N LEU A 166 5.08 -21.64 -17.77
CA LEU A 166 3.75 -21.52 -17.18
C LEU A 166 2.69 -21.15 -18.23
N ALA A 167 3.02 -20.29 -19.18
CA ALA A 167 2.13 -19.93 -20.27
C ALA A 167 1.90 -21.09 -21.24
N ALA A 168 2.95 -21.85 -21.59
CA ALA A 168 2.87 -23.04 -22.43
C ALA A 168 2.01 -24.14 -21.79
N LYS A 169 2.09 -24.28 -20.45
CA LYS A 169 1.23 -25.18 -19.65
C LYS A 169 -0.19 -24.64 -19.42
N GLN A 170 -0.52 -23.49 -19.99
CA GLN A 170 -1.82 -22.81 -19.79
C GLN A 170 -2.15 -22.50 -18.32
N LYS A 171 -1.15 -22.43 -17.46
CA LYS A 171 -1.30 -21.99 -16.07
C LYS A 171 -1.56 -20.49 -15.96
N ILE A 172 -1.06 -19.71 -16.90
CA ILE A 172 -1.32 -18.29 -17.04
C ILE A 172 -1.73 -17.94 -18.46
N THR A 173 -2.54 -16.89 -18.59
CA THR A 173 -3.00 -16.39 -19.89
C THR A 173 -1.92 -15.54 -20.58
N ALA A 174 -2.06 -15.32 -21.89
CA ALA A 174 -1.10 -14.47 -22.63
C ALA A 174 -0.97 -13.05 -22.05
N PRO A 175 -2.04 -12.33 -21.65
CA PRO A 175 -1.89 -11.05 -20.97
C PRO A 175 -1.13 -11.14 -19.64
N LEU A 176 -1.36 -12.18 -18.84
CA LEU A 176 -0.63 -12.38 -17.60
C LEU A 176 0.86 -12.69 -17.84
N LYS A 177 1.18 -13.43 -18.91
CA LYS A 177 2.57 -13.66 -19.35
C LYS A 177 3.29 -12.35 -19.65
N GLU A 178 2.69 -11.47 -20.46
CA GLU A 178 3.28 -10.19 -20.81
C GLU A 178 3.54 -9.32 -19.57
N MET A 179 2.56 -9.25 -18.68
CA MET A 179 2.69 -8.50 -17.43
C MET A 179 3.75 -9.11 -16.51
N ALA A 180 3.87 -10.44 -16.43
CA ALA A 180 4.90 -11.13 -15.65
C ALA A 180 6.31 -10.77 -16.17
N HIS A 181 6.51 -10.75 -17.49
CA HIS A 181 7.78 -10.30 -18.07
C HIS A 181 8.07 -8.83 -17.75
N ARG A 182 7.05 -7.97 -17.73
CA ARG A 182 7.20 -6.57 -17.34
C ARG A 182 7.69 -6.45 -15.88
N ILE A 183 7.10 -7.20 -14.93
CA ILE A 183 7.55 -7.25 -13.54
C ILE A 183 8.98 -7.77 -13.43
N ARG A 184 9.32 -8.81 -14.19
CA ARG A 184 10.69 -9.33 -14.25
C ARG A 184 11.69 -8.25 -14.64
N LEU A 185 11.36 -7.44 -15.67
CA LEU A 185 12.22 -6.35 -16.14
C LEU A 185 12.30 -5.22 -15.12
N LEU A 186 11.18 -4.77 -14.57
CA LEU A 186 11.14 -3.72 -13.53
C LEU A 186 11.96 -4.14 -12.30
N GLY A 187 11.83 -5.38 -11.85
CA GLY A 187 12.62 -5.89 -10.73
C GLY A 187 14.10 -6.00 -11.05
N LYS A 188 14.51 -6.33 -12.29
CA LYS A 188 15.91 -6.29 -12.72
C LYS A 188 16.46 -4.86 -12.68
N LYS A 189 15.69 -3.90 -13.20
CA LYS A 189 15.99 -2.48 -13.17
C LYS A 189 16.14 -1.97 -11.74
N GLY A 190 15.25 -2.35 -10.83
CA GLY A 190 15.32 -1.98 -9.42
C GLY A 190 16.55 -2.53 -8.67
N ALA A 191 17.06 -3.71 -9.09
CA ALA A 191 18.21 -4.36 -8.46
C ALA A 191 19.58 -3.88 -9.00
N HIS A 192 19.64 -3.51 -10.28
CA HIS A 192 20.90 -3.23 -11.00
C HIS A 192 20.89 -1.86 -11.67
N GLY A 193 20.11 -0.90 -11.17
CA GLY A 193 20.00 0.43 -11.75
C GLY A 193 21.38 1.01 -12.06
N ASP A 194 21.66 1.21 -13.35
CA ASP A 194 22.86 1.91 -13.78
C ASP A 194 22.61 3.39 -13.48
N TYR A 195 23.33 3.94 -12.51
CA TYR A 195 23.17 5.33 -12.07
C TYR A 195 23.54 6.37 -13.15
N SER A 196 23.95 5.91 -14.33
CA SER A 196 24.30 6.76 -15.47
C SER A 196 23.09 7.31 -16.24
N ASP A 197 21.92 6.65 -16.18
CA ASP A 197 20.71 7.08 -16.89
C ASP A 197 19.64 7.59 -15.92
N ILE A 198 19.33 8.88 -16.02
CA ILE A 198 18.26 9.57 -15.25
C ILE A 198 16.88 8.92 -15.48
N ASP A 199 16.72 8.18 -16.57
CA ASP A 199 15.47 7.53 -16.98
C ASP A 199 15.24 6.14 -16.34
N ASP A 200 16.15 5.69 -15.46
CA ASP A 200 16.11 4.37 -14.84
C ASP A 200 15.39 4.36 -13.47
N THR A 201 14.62 5.40 -13.17
CA THR A 201 13.89 5.53 -11.91
C THR A 201 12.60 4.69 -11.93
N ILE A 202 12.39 3.86 -10.91
CA ILE A 202 11.10 3.21 -10.69
C ILE A 202 10.10 4.27 -10.21
N THR A 203 9.03 4.46 -10.94
CA THR A 203 8.00 5.45 -10.63
C THR A 203 6.95 4.91 -9.65
N PRO A 204 6.19 5.79 -8.97
CA PRO A 204 5.03 5.37 -8.18
C PRO A 204 4.04 4.52 -8.98
N LYS A 205 3.85 4.86 -10.26
CA LYS A 205 2.96 4.13 -11.17
C LYS A 205 3.46 2.71 -11.44
N ASP A 206 4.78 2.53 -11.65
CA ASP A 206 5.36 1.20 -11.87
C ASP A 206 5.14 0.29 -10.65
N ALA A 207 5.29 0.85 -9.44
CA ALA A 207 5.04 0.12 -8.20
C ALA A 207 3.56 -0.27 -8.04
N ALA A 208 2.64 0.67 -8.27
CA ALA A 208 1.20 0.41 -8.19
C ALA A 208 0.75 -0.61 -9.26
N ASP A 209 1.22 -0.49 -10.50
CA ASP A 209 0.95 -1.44 -11.58
C ASP A 209 1.48 -2.84 -11.23
N ALA A 210 2.65 -2.93 -10.58
CA ALA A 210 3.24 -4.20 -10.13
C ALA A 210 2.39 -4.87 -9.04
N ILE A 211 1.93 -4.13 -8.04
CA ILE A 211 1.02 -4.63 -7.00
C ILE A 211 -0.29 -5.13 -7.62
N GLN A 212 -0.89 -4.33 -8.51
CA GLN A 212 -2.17 -4.69 -9.14
C GLN A 212 -2.03 -5.94 -10.00
N PHE A 213 -0.95 -6.04 -10.77
CA PHE A 213 -0.65 -7.26 -11.54
C PHE A 213 -0.53 -8.48 -10.63
N MET A 214 0.27 -8.39 -9.56
CA MET A 214 0.47 -9.53 -8.66
C MET A 214 -0.84 -9.98 -8.00
N LYS A 215 -1.75 -9.07 -7.67
CA LYS A 215 -3.11 -9.44 -7.19
C LYS A 215 -3.85 -10.30 -8.21
N HIS A 216 -3.91 -9.87 -9.47
CA HIS A 216 -4.58 -10.62 -10.53
C HIS A 216 -3.89 -11.96 -10.83
N TYR A 217 -2.56 -11.98 -10.82
CA TYR A 217 -1.79 -13.20 -11.02
C TYR A 217 -2.08 -14.24 -9.94
N LEU A 218 -2.01 -13.84 -8.66
CA LEU A 218 -2.26 -14.74 -7.54
C LEU A 218 -3.71 -15.22 -7.48
N GLU A 219 -4.66 -14.35 -7.81
CA GLU A 219 -6.07 -14.70 -7.95
C GLU A 219 -6.25 -15.79 -9.02
N HIS A 220 -5.64 -15.61 -10.19
CA HIS A 220 -5.77 -16.53 -11.32
C HIS A 220 -5.11 -17.88 -11.05
N VAL A 221 -3.92 -17.89 -10.46
CA VAL A 221 -3.11 -19.11 -10.31
C VAL A 221 -3.54 -19.93 -9.10
N TYR A 222 -3.99 -19.31 -8.01
CA TYR A 222 -4.26 -20.00 -6.74
C TYR A 222 -5.72 -19.92 -6.31
N VAL A 223 -6.30 -18.72 -6.24
CA VAL A 223 -7.60 -18.52 -5.61
C VAL A 223 -8.74 -19.06 -6.47
N LEU A 224 -8.76 -18.70 -7.74
CA LEU A 224 -9.82 -19.13 -8.67
C LEU A 224 -9.84 -20.66 -8.87
N PRO A 225 -8.70 -21.36 -9.07
CA PRO A 225 -8.71 -22.83 -9.17
C PRO A 225 -9.19 -23.51 -7.87
N ALA A 226 -8.80 -23.00 -6.70
CA ALA A 226 -9.26 -23.54 -5.41
C ALA A 226 -10.78 -23.37 -5.25
N ALA A 227 -11.32 -22.20 -5.55
CA ALA A 227 -12.76 -21.94 -5.50
C ALA A 227 -13.56 -22.83 -6.44
N LEU A 228 -13.07 -23.06 -7.68
CA LEU A 228 -13.70 -23.97 -8.63
C LEU A 228 -13.67 -25.43 -8.17
N ALA A 229 -12.56 -25.86 -7.60
CA ALA A 229 -12.43 -27.21 -7.01
C ALA A 229 -13.43 -27.41 -5.86
N ALA A 230 -13.56 -26.45 -4.94
CA ALA A 230 -14.51 -26.51 -3.82
C ALA A 230 -15.97 -26.58 -4.30
N SER A 231 -16.33 -25.80 -5.32
CA SER A 231 -17.69 -25.80 -5.88
C SER A 231 -18.05 -27.12 -6.55
N SER A 232 -17.11 -27.76 -7.25
CA SER A 232 -17.32 -29.06 -7.90
C SER A 232 -17.54 -30.20 -6.89
N VAL A 233 -16.88 -30.18 -5.75
CA VAL A 233 -17.06 -31.13 -4.64
C VAL A 233 -18.45 -30.97 -4.02
N SER A 234 -18.91 -29.73 -3.80
CA SER A 234 -20.23 -29.45 -3.25
C SER A 234 -21.37 -29.95 -4.18
N ALA A 235 -21.21 -29.83 -5.49
CA ALA A 235 -22.19 -30.28 -6.47
C ALA A 235 -22.29 -31.84 -6.52
N ARG A 236 -21.19 -32.56 -6.31
CA ARG A 236 -21.19 -34.03 -6.25
C ARG A 236 -21.90 -34.59 -5.00
N LYS A 237 -21.82 -33.89 -3.84
CA LYS A 237 -22.50 -34.29 -2.60
C LYS A 237 -24.02 -34.10 -2.64
N LYS A 238 -24.57 -33.33 -3.57
CA LYS A 238 -26.03 -33.04 -3.69
C LYS A 238 -26.75 -33.93 -4.74
N ARG A 239 -26.06 -34.87 -5.38
CA ARG A 239 -26.75 -35.86 -6.22
C ARG A 239 -27.20 -37.03 -5.33
N PRO A 240 -28.54 -37.31 -5.29
CA PRO A 240 -29.11 -38.43 -4.53
C PRO A 240 -28.64 -39.79 -5.08
#